data_9b8b29e22f0cb4c34859373a7298d45f
#
_entry.id   9b8b29e22f0cb4c34859373a7298d45f
#
_cell.length_a   1.000
_cell.length_b   1.000
_cell.length_c   1.000
_cell.angle_alpha   90.00
_cell.angle_beta   90.00
_cell.angle_gamma   90.00
#
_symmetry.space_group_name_H-M   'P 1'
#
loop_
_entity.id
_entity.type
_entity.pdbx_description
1 polymer ?
#
loop_
_entity_poly.entity_id
_entity_poly.type
_entity_poly.pdbx_seq_one_letter_code
_entity_poly.pdbx_strand_id
1 'polypeptide(L)'
;MRNLHHDLQEKGVDSFIFWGRRHETINNHEQCIASRAGVYAHGGLARFTDRAGFYSHGDTRRFLAKLDEIRPDVVHLHNIHGYYINVAELFEWLATQNCKVIWTLHDCWAITGHCPHFQYVGCERWKTGCHDCPQLGGYPTAYFMDQSERNWKDKRRLFTMLSAERMLLVSP
;
A
#
# COMPACT_ATOMS: atom_id res chain seq x y z
N MET A 1 -12.74 -7.84 3.92
CA MET A 1 -12.67 -7.67 2.45
C MET A 1 -13.45 -8.74 1.69
N ARG A 2 -13.23 -10.04 1.89
CA ARG A 2 -13.99 -11.08 1.15
C ARG A 2 -15.50 -10.97 1.30
N ASN A 3 -16.02 -10.77 2.51
CA ASN A 3 -17.47 -10.59 2.71
C ASN A 3 -17.99 -9.42 1.88
N LEU A 4 -17.32 -8.25 1.92
CA LEU A 4 -17.71 -7.10 1.10
C LEU A 4 -17.68 -7.42 -0.41
N HIS A 5 -16.68 -8.16 -0.88
CA HIS A 5 -16.60 -8.58 -2.28
C HIS A 5 -17.80 -9.46 -2.67
N HIS A 6 -18.13 -10.46 -1.87
CA HIS A 6 -19.31 -11.31 -2.10
C HIS A 6 -20.62 -10.54 -2.04
N ASP A 7 -20.79 -9.67 -1.03
CA ASP A 7 -21.98 -8.81 -0.89
C ASP A 7 -22.18 -7.89 -2.10
N LEU A 8 -21.06 -7.38 -2.67
CA LEU A 8 -21.11 -6.55 -3.88
C LEU A 8 -21.50 -7.37 -5.11
N GLN A 9 -20.93 -8.58 -5.28
CA GLN A 9 -21.30 -9.47 -6.37
C GLN A 9 -22.77 -9.91 -6.30
N GLU A 10 -23.30 -10.22 -5.10
CA GLU A 10 -24.71 -10.53 -4.90
C GLU A 10 -25.64 -9.37 -5.29
N LYS A 11 -25.14 -8.13 -5.19
CA LYS A 11 -25.85 -6.92 -5.63
C LYS A 11 -25.64 -6.57 -7.12
N GLY A 12 -24.99 -7.45 -7.87
CA GLY A 12 -24.76 -7.25 -9.30
C GLY A 12 -23.61 -6.29 -9.64
N VAL A 13 -22.74 -5.95 -8.67
CA VAL A 13 -21.54 -5.14 -8.91
C VAL A 13 -20.43 -6.05 -9.40
N ASP A 14 -19.76 -5.68 -10.49
CA ASP A 14 -18.58 -6.39 -10.98
C ASP A 14 -17.38 -6.09 -10.06
N SER A 15 -17.19 -6.93 -9.05
CA SER A 15 -16.24 -6.75 -7.99
C SER A 15 -15.05 -7.69 -8.14
N PHE A 16 -13.84 -7.15 -7.92
CA PHE A 16 -12.57 -7.87 -7.91
C PHE A 16 -11.88 -7.70 -6.58
N ILE A 17 -11.15 -8.72 -6.13
CA ILE A 17 -10.32 -8.64 -4.94
C ILE A 17 -8.89 -9.08 -5.26
N PHE A 18 -7.92 -8.27 -4.85
CA PHE A 18 -6.50 -8.53 -5.04
C PHE A 18 -5.76 -8.52 -3.71
N TRP A 19 -4.82 -9.44 -3.54
CA TRP A 19 -4.01 -9.53 -2.32
C TRP A 19 -2.54 -9.80 -2.63
N GLY A 20 -1.68 -9.49 -1.66
CA GLY A 20 -0.23 -9.53 -1.85
C GLY A 20 0.47 -10.80 -1.40
N ARG A 21 -0.12 -11.61 -0.51
CA ARG A 21 0.60 -12.72 0.14
C ARG A 21 -0.29 -13.87 0.55
N ARG A 22 0.31 -15.07 0.65
CA ARG A 22 -0.16 -16.30 1.30
C ARG A 22 -1.17 -17.16 0.54
N HIS A 23 -1.77 -16.68 -0.54
CA HIS A 23 -2.79 -17.44 -1.24
C HIS A 23 -2.48 -17.48 -2.73
N GLU A 24 -2.80 -18.59 -3.35
CA GLU A 24 -2.82 -18.70 -4.78
C GLU A 24 -4.04 -17.96 -5.35
N THR A 25 -3.96 -17.55 -6.59
CA THR A 25 -5.11 -17.03 -7.34
C THR A 25 -6.23 -18.08 -7.32
N ILE A 26 -7.44 -17.66 -6.95
CA ILE A 26 -8.60 -18.55 -6.84
C ILE A 26 -9.36 -18.59 -8.17
N ASN A 27 -9.64 -17.41 -8.73
CA ASN A 27 -10.36 -17.24 -9.99
C ASN A 27 -10.01 -15.87 -10.61
N ASN A 28 -10.68 -15.50 -11.69
CA ASN A 28 -10.43 -14.23 -12.38
C ASN A 28 -10.76 -12.99 -11.55
N HIS A 29 -11.67 -13.09 -10.58
CA HIS A 29 -12.08 -11.98 -9.70
C HIS A 29 -11.32 -11.97 -8.36
N GLU A 30 -10.63 -13.08 -8.04
CA GLU A 30 -9.91 -13.25 -6.78
C GLU A 30 -8.45 -13.67 -7.06
N GLN A 31 -7.52 -12.71 -7.03
CA GLN A 31 -6.15 -12.93 -7.51
C GLN A 31 -5.08 -12.48 -6.53
N CYS A 32 -4.02 -13.27 -6.44
CA CYS A 32 -2.77 -12.86 -5.81
C CYS A 32 -1.90 -12.13 -6.83
N ILE A 33 -1.52 -10.88 -6.51
CA ILE A 33 -0.73 -10.03 -7.42
C ILE A 33 0.77 -10.19 -7.28
N ALA A 34 1.26 -10.72 -6.16
CA ALA A 34 2.69 -10.80 -5.90
C ALA A 34 3.23 -12.22 -6.09
N SER A 35 4.39 -12.31 -6.71
CA SER A 35 5.18 -13.54 -6.73
C SER A 35 5.84 -13.81 -5.38
N ARG A 36 6.02 -15.08 -5.00
CA ARG A 36 6.74 -15.46 -3.77
C ARG A 36 8.15 -14.85 -3.75
N ALA A 37 8.88 -14.97 -4.86
CA ALA A 37 10.22 -14.40 -5.00
C ALA A 37 10.21 -12.87 -4.85
N GLY A 38 9.24 -12.17 -5.44
CA GLY A 38 9.04 -10.74 -5.31
C GLY A 38 8.83 -10.29 -3.87
N VAL A 39 7.99 -11.01 -3.12
CA VAL A 39 7.74 -10.71 -1.69
C VAL A 39 9.01 -10.87 -0.85
N TYR A 40 9.78 -11.96 -1.04
CA TYR A 40 11.03 -12.17 -0.32
C TYR A 40 12.09 -11.14 -0.69
N ALA A 41 12.25 -10.83 -1.97
CA ALA A 41 13.17 -9.81 -2.44
C ALA A 41 12.83 -8.43 -1.88
N HIS A 42 11.56 -8.03 -1.95
CA HIS A 42 11.08 -6.77 -1.36
C HIS A 42 11.34 -6.73 0.16
N GLY A 43 10.97 -7.79 0.88
CA GLY A 43 11.18 -7.86 2.32
C GLY A 43 12.67 -7.80 2.71
N GLY A 44 13.54 -8.45 1.95
CA GLY A 44 15.01 -8.39 2.14
C GLY A 44 15.56 -6.98 1.89
N LEU A 45 15.22 -6.40 0.74
CA LEU A 45 15.63 -5.03 0.39
C LEU A 45 15.10 -4.00 1.38
N ALA A 46 13.85 -4.13 1.82
CA ALA A 46 13.26 -3.22 2.80
C ALA A 46 13.98 -3.28 4.14
N ARG A 47 14.37 -4.48 4.61
CA ARG A 47 15.16 -4.64 5.84
C ARG A 47 16.55 -4.01 5.75
N PHE A 48 17.13 -4.01 4.56
CA PHE A 48 18.45 -3.40 4.35
C PHE A 48 18.37 -1.89 4.22
N THR A 49 17.38 -1.37 3.49
CA THR A 49 17.32 0.03 3.05
C THR A 49 16.25 0.87 3.74
N ASP A 50 15.40 0.30 4.60
CA ASP A 50 14.22 0.97 5.19
C ASP A 50 13.24 1.53 4.13
N ARG A 51 13.09 0.85 2.99
CA ARG A 51 12.21 1.30 1.89
C ARG A 51 11.01 0.36 1.68
N ALA A 52 10.31 -0.01 2.76
CA ALA A 52 9.10 -0.82 2.68
C ALA A 52 8.01 -0.09 1.86
N GLY A 53 7.39 -0.81 0.91
CA GLY A 53 6.38 -0.26 0.00
C GLY A 53 6.94 0.37 -1.28
N PHE A 54 8.27 0.42 -1.48
CA PHE A 54 8.90 1.05 -2.65
C PHE A 54 9.61 0.07 -3.60
N TYR A 55 9.41 -1.22 -3.42
CA TYR A 55 9.93 -2.28 -4.30
C TYR A 55 8.79 -3.02 -5.00
N SER A 56 9.01 -4.25 -5.48
CA SER A 56 8.01 -5.07 -6.22
C SER A 56 7.58 -4.47 -7.57
N HIS A 57 8.46 -3.75 -8.26
CA HIS A 57 8.16 -3.09 -9.54
C HIS A 57 7.52 -4.03 -10.57
N GLY A 58 8.08 -5.22 -10.79
CA GLY A 58 7.58 -6.16 -11.79
C GLY A 58 6.17 -6.69 -11.47
N ASP A 59 5.92 -7.03 -10.21
CA ASP A 59 4.59 -7.49 -9.76
C ASP A 59 3.57 -6.34 -9.85
N THR A 60 3.96 -5.13 -9.45
CA THR A 60 3.10 -3.94 -9.52
C THR A 60 2.72 -3.60 -10.95
N ARG A 61 3.68 -3.57 -11.89
CA ARG A 61 3.39 -3.26 -13.29
C ARG A 61 2.43 -4.27 -13.94
N ARG A 62 2.59 -5.57 -13.63
CA ARG A 62 1.63 -6.60 -14.09
C ARG A 62 0.23 -6.38 -13.52
N PHE A 63 0.16 -5.99 -12.25
CA PHE A 63 -1.10 -5.67 -11.60
C PHE A 63 -1.75 -4.42 -12.20
N LEU A 64 -0.99 -3.35 -12.45
CA LEU A 64 -1.51 -2.13 -13.06
C LEU A 64 -2.01 -2.37 -14.48
N ALA A 65 -1.30 -3.18 -15.29
CA ALA A 65 -1.79 -3.59 -16.61
C ALA A 65 -3.13 -4.33 -16.52
N LYS A 66 -3.33 -5.15 -15.48
CA LYS A 66 -4.62 -5.80 -15.22
C LYS A 66 -5.72 -4.79 -14.84
N LEU A 67 -5.39 -3.77 -14.08
CA LEU A 67 -6.34 -2.69 -13.76
C LEU A 67 -6.70 -1.86 -14.99
N ASP A 68 -5.76 -1.66 -15.95
CA ASP A 68 -6.05 -1.01 -17.23
C ASP A 68 -7.04 -1.81 -18.09
N GLU A 69 -7.01 -3.15 -18.02
CA GLU A 69 -8.01 -4.01 -18.67
C GLU A 69 -9.39 -3.91 -18.00
N ILE A 70 -9.42 -3.93 -16.64
CA ILE A 70 -10.64 -3.88 -15.82
C ILE A 70 -11.30 -2.50 -15.90
N ARG A 71 -10.50 -1.43 -15.91
CA ARG A 71 -10.96 -0.02 -15.86
C ARG A 71 -11.93 0.24 -14.71
N PRO A 72 -11.52 0.06 -13.46
CA PRO A 72 -12.40 0.14 -12.31
C PRO A 72 -12.96 1.56 -12.13
N ASP A 73 -14.24 1.69 -11.78
CA ASP A 73 -14.85 2.96 -11.35
C ASP A 73 -14.40 3.35 -9.93
N VAL A 74 -14.16 2.35 -9.08
CA VAL A 74 -13.74 2.53 -7.69
C VAL A 74 -12.60 1.57 -7.36
N VAL A 75 -11.54 2.09 -6.73
CA VAL A 75 -10.45 1.32 -6.15
C VAL A 75 -10.48 1.46 -4.63
N HIS A 76 -10.68 0.34 -3.93
CA HIS A 76 -10.67 0.31 -2.47
C HIS A 76 -9.34 -0.24 -1.95
N LEU A 77 -8.52 0.64 -1.38
CA LEU A 77 -7.22 0.29 -0.81
C LEU A 77 -7.36 -0.10 0.66
N HIS A 78 -6.58 -1.10 1.06
CA HIS A 78 -6.35 -1.50 2.43
C HIS A 78 -4.85 -1.49 2.73
N ASN A 79 -4.32 -2.42 3.51
CA ASN A 79 -2.89 -2.51 3.86
C ASN A 79 -1.99 -2.71 2.63
N ILE A 80 -1.46 -1.62 2.07
CA ILE A 80 -0.61 -1.63 0.87
C ILE A 80 0.89 -1.71 1.18
N HIS A 81 1.29 -1.95 2.43
CA HIS A 81 2.70 -1.95 2.87
C HIS A 81 3.28 -3.35 3.14
N GLY A 82 2.64 -4.40 2.69
CA GLY A 82 2.99 -5.80 3.01
C GLY A 82 4.08 -6.43 2.15
N TYR A 83 5.04 -5.71 1.59
CA TYR A 83 6.13 -6.17 0.72
C TYR A 83 5.67 -6.79 -0.62
N TYR A 84 4.58 -6.33 -1.19
CA TYR A 84 4.01 -6.95 -2.38
C TYR A 84 3.67 -5.96 -3.51
N ILE A 85 3.69 -4.68 -3.24
CA ILE A 85 3.33 -3.62 -4.19
C ILE A 85 4.28 -2.43 -4.05
N ASN A 86 4.49 -1.71 -5.14
CA ASN A 86 5.18 -0.41 -5.16
C ASN A 86 4.14 0.70 -5.07
N VAL A 87 4.12 1.41 -3.94
CA VAL A 87 3.12 2.46 -3.70
C VAL A 87 3.31 3.69 -4.59
N ALA A 88 4.55 3.98 -5.04
CA ALA A 88 4.79 5.08 -5.95
C ALA A 88 4.14 4.80 -7.32
N GLU A 89 4.44 3.65 -7.93
CA GLU A 89 3.83 3.26 -9.20
C GLU A 89 2.29 3.17 -9.10
N LEU A 90 1.76 2.67 -7.98
CA LEU A 90 0.32 2.59 -7.76
C LEU A 90 -0.33 3.99 -7.74
N PHE A 91 0.20 4.92 -6.94
CA PHE A 91 -0.40 6.25 -6.81
C PHE A 91 -0.17 7.12 -8.04
N GLU A 92 0.96 6.97 -8.74
CA GLU A 92 1.21 7.59 -10.03
C GLU A 92 0.20 7.10 -11.08
N TRP A 93 -0.08 5.80 -11.12
CA TRP A 93 -1.14 5.24 -11.97
C TRP A 93 -2.53 5.77 -11.57
N LEU A 94 -2.90 5.73 -10.28
CA LEU A 94 -4.17 6.27 -9.79
C LEU A 94 -4.36 7.75 -10.17
N ALA A 95 -3.29 8.54 -10.18
CA ALA A 95 -3.35 9.93 -10.56
C ALA A 95 -3.75 10.13 -12.04
N THR A 96 -3.42 9.19 -12.92
CA THR A 96 -3.79 9.24 -14.34
C THR A 96 -5.19 8.71 -14.65
N GLN A 97 -5.82 8.01 -13.71
CA GLN A 97 -7.16 7.40 -13.90
C GLN A 97 -8.28 8.36 -13.49
N ASN A 98 -9.51 8.05 -13.91
CA ASN A 98 -10.71 8.78 -13.48
C ASN A 98 -11.47 8.08 -12.32
N CYS A 99 -10.99 6.93 -11.86
CA CYS A 99 -11.64 6.19 -10.78
C CYS A 99 -11.66 6.96 -9.46
N LYS A 100 -12.63 6.68 -8.62
CA LYS A 100 -12.65 7.09 -7.21
C LYS A 100 -11.80 6.13 -6.38
N VAL A 101 -11.20 6.63 -5.31
CA VAL A 101 -10.38 5.83 -4.40
C VAL A 101 -10.97 5.90 -3.00
N ILE A 102 -11.16 4.74 -2.38
CA ILE A 102 -11.46 4.63 -0.96
C ILE A 102 -10.22 4.00 -0.33
N TRP A 103 -9.68 4.59 0.72
CA TRP A 103 -8.55 4.01 1.44
C TRP A 103 -8.87 3.83 2.91
N THR A 104 -9.06 2.57 3.32
CA THR A 104 -9.23 2.22 4.73
C THR A 104 -7.86 2.06 5.39
N LEU A 105 -7.56 2.96 6.31
CA LEU A 105 -6.32 2.97 7.09
C LEU A 105 -6.48 2.07 8.30
N HIS A 106 -5.74 0.97 8.37
CA HIS A 106 -5.75 0.02 9.49
C HIS A 106 -4.65 0.31 10.53
N ASP A 107 -3.72 1.18 10.17
CA ASP A 107 -2.60 1.62 11.00
C ASP A 107 -2.08 2.99 10.53
N CYS A 108 -1.02 3.48 11.16
CA CYS A 108 -0.46 4.79 10.90
C CYS A 108 0.65 4.81 9.83
N TRP A 109 0.95 3.68 9.15
CA TRP A 109 2.05 3.62 8.20
C TRP A 109 1.93 4.65 7.06
N ALA A 110 0.72 4.98 6.65
CA ALA A 110 0.48 5.95 5.58
C ALA A 110 0.99 7.35 5.91
N ILE A 111 0.97 7.75 7.19
CA ILE A 111 1.31 9.10 7.65
C ILE A 111 2.69 9.19 8.32
N THR A 112 3.33 8.05 8.61
CA THR A 112 4.66 8.00 9.21
C THR A 112 5.74 7.72 8.18
N GLY A 113 7.01 7.89 8.56
CA GLY A 113 8.15 7.54 7.71
C GLY A 113 8.53 6.07 7.72
N HIS A 114 8.17 5.35 8.79
CA HIS A 114 8.57 3.96 8.99
C HIS A 114 7.45 3.14 9.66
N CYS A 115 7.17 3.43 10.92
CA CYS A 115 6.38 2.59 11.81
C CYS A 115 4.86 2.64 11.53
N PRO A 116 4.12 1.53 11.72
CA PRO A 116 2.66 1.53 11.65
C PRO A 116 1.99 2.04 12.95
N HIS A 117 2.72 2.12 14.08
CA HIS A 117 2.17 2.48 15.39
C HIS A 117 3.15 3.37 16.19
N PHE A 118 3.09 4.66 15.96
CA PHE A 118 3.93 5.63 16.66
C PHE A 118 3.55 5.82 18.15
N GLN A 119 2.32 5.45 18.50
CA GLN A 119 1.77 5.65 19.85
C GLN A 119 2.56 4.87 20.93
N TYR A 120 3.08 3.68 20.61
CA TYR A 120 3.81 2.82 21.55
C TYR A 120 5.04 3.48 22.16
N VAL A 121 5.64 4.43 21.46
CA VAL A 121 6.83 5.15 21.90
C VAL A 121 6.56 6.65 22.07
N GLY A 122 5.31 7.09 21.98
CA GLY A 122 4.94 8.51 22.11
C GLY A 122 5.61 9.42 21.08
N CYS A 123 5.87 8.91 19.87
CA CYS A 123 6.60 9.67 18.86
C CYS A 123 5.69 10.67 18.14
N GLU A 124 6.08 11.94 18.12
CA GLU A 124 5.35 13.04 17.47
C GLU A 124 5.98 13.52 16.15
N ARG A 125 7.11 12.93 15.72
CA ARG A 125 7.89 13.38 14.56
C ARG A 125 7.10 13.31 13.26
N TRP A 126 6.13 12.40 13.14
CA TRP A 126 5.26 12.28 11.97
C TRP A 126 4.49 13.57 11.64
N LYS A 127 4.27 14.46 12.61
CA LYS A 127 3.56 15.74 12.43
C LYS A 127 4.36 16.75 11.60
N THR A 128 5.67 16.78 11.78
CA THR A 128 6.56 17.79 11.17
C THR A 128 7.59 17.21 10.21
N GLY A 129 7.87 15.92 10.29
CA GLY A 129 8.83 15.20 9.46
C GLY A 129 9.49 14.08 10.26
N CYS A 130 9.31 12.83 9.82
CA CYS A 130 10.01 11.69 10.42
C CYS A 130 11.52 11.78 10.17
N HIS A 131 12.32 11.39 11.17
CA HIS A 131 13.76 11.21 11.10
C HIS A 131 14.21 10.45 12.35
N ASP A 132 15.39 9.83 12.36
CA ASP A 132 15.96 9.10 13.49
C ASP A 132 14.91 8.22 14.19
N CYS A 133 14.34 7.27 13.43
CA CYS A 133 13.15 6.54 13.86
C CYS A 133 13.42 5.69 15.12
N PRO A 134 12.73 5.92 16.25
CA PRO A 134 12.95 5.14 17.47
C PRO A 134 12.43 3.70 17.38
N GLN A 135 11.70 3.38 16.29
CA GLN A 135 11.12 2.05 16.04
C GLN A 135 11.72 1.34 14.83
N LEU A 136 12.94 1.72 14.40
CA LEU A 136 13.58 1.14 13.22
C LEU A 136 13.71 -0.39 13.31
N GLY A 137 13.94 -0.93 14.47
CA GLY A 137 13.95 -2.38 14.75
C GLY A 137 12.58 -3.05 14.81
N GLY A 138 11.49 -2.27 14.86
CA GLY A 138 10.11 -2.77 14.79
C GLY A 138 9.66 -3.07 13.35
N TYR A 139 8.41 -3.52 13.21
CA TYR A 139 7.86 -3.72 11.86
C TYR A 139 7.54 -2.38 11.19
N PRO A 140 7.88 -2.21 9.92
CA PRO A 140 8.67 -3.05 8.99
C PRO A 140 10.17 -2.93 9.29
N THR A 141 10.75 -3.94 9.92
CA THR A 141 12.11 -3.91 10.46
C THR A 141 13.15 -3.48 9.44
N ALA A 142 14.04 -2.54 9.82
CA ALA A 142 15.23 -2.15 9.08
C ALA A 142 16.48 -2.24 9.99
N TYR A 143 17.60 -2.73 9.43
CA TYR A 143 18.79 -3.03 10.21
C TYR A 143 19.97 -2.09 9.96
N PHE A 144 20.05 -1.50 8.74
CA PHE A 144 21.26 -0.82 8.31
C PHE A 144 21.06 0.66 7.99
N MET A 145 19.89 1.03 7.49
CA MET A 145 19.60 2.39 7.08
C MET A 145 18.32 2.88 7.75
N ASP A 146 18.31 4.15 8.15
CA ASP A 146 17.10 4.88 8.49
C ASP A 146 16.74 5.82 7.34
N GLN A 147 15.71 5.47 6.58
CA GLN A 147 15.16 6.30 5.51
C GLN A 147 13.82 6.92 5.90
N SER A 148 13.51 6.98 7.19
CA SER A 148 12.21 7.47 7.68
C SER A 148 11.90 8.89 7.19
N GLU A 149 12.90 9.78 7.10
CA GLU A 149 12.71 11.12 6.56
C GLU A 149 12.32 11.09 5.06
N ARG A 150 13.06 10.33 4.28
CA ARG A 150 12.79 10.17 2.84
C ARG A 150 11.44 9.50 2.60
N ASN A 151 11.16 8.44 3.33
CA ASN A 151 9.88 7.73 3.23
C ASN A 151 8.70 8.65 3.57
N TRP A 152 8.83 9.49 4.60
CA TRP A 152 7.80 10.44 4.99
C TRP A 152 7.55 11.47 3.87
N LYS A 153 8.61 12.06 3.31
CA LYS A 153 8.53 13.01 2.18
C LYS A 153 7.90 12.36 0.94
N ASP A 154 8.38 11.17 0.57
CA ASP A 154 7.87 10.44 -0.59
C ASP A 154 6.40 10.08 -0.42
N LYS A 155 6.00 9.51 0.72
CA LYS A 155 4.60 9.17 1.00
C LYS A 155 3.69 10.39 1.03
N ARG A 156 4.12 11.47 1.67
CA ARG A 156 3.36 12.72 1.66
C ARG A 156 3.11 13.21 0.24
N ARG A 157 4.12 13.25 -0.60
CA ARG A 157 3.98 13.63 -2.02
C ARG A 157 3.03 12.71 -2.77
N LEU A 158 3.22 11.40 -2.64
CA LEU A 158 2.43 10.41 -3.38
C LEU A 158 0.97 10.37 -2.95
N PHE A 159 0.72 10.31 -1.64
CA PHE A 159 -0.62 10.11 -1.10
C PHE A 159 -1.49 11.39 -1.15
N THR A 160 -0.89 12.53 -1.49
CA THR A 160 -1.61 13.77 -1.78
C THR A 160 -1.73 14.10 -3.27
N MET A 161 -1.37 13.18 -4.18
CA MET A 161 -1.53 13.37 -5.63
C MET A 161 -2.99 13.40 -6.07
N LEU A 162 -3.87 12.72 -5.33
CA LEU A 162 -5.30 12.68 -5.62
C LEU A 162 -6.01 13.80 -4.86
N SER A 163 -6.96 14.46 -5.52
CA SER A 163 -7.80 15.48 -4.85
C SER A 163 -8.74 14.86 -3.82
N ALA A 164 -9.18 15.66 -2.85
CA ALA A 164 -10.16 15.24 -1.85
C ALA A 164 -11.51 14.78 -2.46
N GLU A 165 -11.82 15.24 -3.66
CA GLU A 165 -13.01 14.80 -4.39
C GLU A 165 -12.87 13.38 -4.96
N ARG A 166 -11.63 12.92 -5.16
CA ARG A 166 -11.32 11.62 -5.75
C ARG A 166 -10.95 10.56 -4.73
N MET A 167 -10.46 10.94 -3.55
CA MET A 167 -10.01 10.00 -2.52
C MET A 167 -10.72 10.24 -1.19
N LEU A 168 -11.39 9.20 -0.70
CA LEU A 168 -11.99 9.13 0.63
C LEU A 168 -11.07 8.30 1.55
N LEU A 169 -10.66 8.89 2.67
CA LEU A 169 -9.95 8.18 3.74
C LEU A 169 -10.95 7.69 4.78
N VAL A 170 -10.85 6.42 5.13
CA VAL A 170 -11.66 5.78 6.18
C VAL A 170 -10.71 5.30 7.28
N SER A 171 -10.98 5.73 8.52
CA SER A 171 -10.31 5.22 9.72
C SER A 171 -11.32 4.49 10.57
N PRO A 172 -11.11 3.22 10.92
CA PRO A 172 -11.96 2.48 11.84
C PRO A 172 -11.81 2.96 13.26
#